data_3e0a0551cb0aa3bcff714ef24e73c039
#
_entry.id   3e0a0551cb0aa3bcff714ef24e73c039
#
_cell.length_a   1.000
_cell.length_b   1.000
_cell.length_c   1.000
_cell.angle_alpha   90.00
_cell.angle_beta   90.00
_cell.angle_gamma   90.00
#
_symmetry.space_group_name_H-M   'P 1'
#
loop_
_entity.id
_entity.type
_entity.pdbx_description
1 polymer ?
#
loop_
_entity_poly.entity_id
_entity_poly.type
_entity_poly.pdbx_seq_one_letter_code
_entity_poly.pdbx_strand_id
1 'polypeptide(L)'
;TEFRKIWYTKNSKFIGDGKMDEQEFRKQLTLKPVEEEHIDQFNELLSYVFQVTEADIEESGFENKRAFIKSKQPILELSKVFGWFHENQLISQIAIYPCEVNIHGALYKMGGVTGVGTYPEYANHGLMKDLIQTALEEMRQDKQWISYLFPYNIPYYRRKGWEIMSDKLSFKIRDTQLPKTVPVPGMIERLAVDHPDVFDVYARFARQNHGALIRS
;
A
#
# COMPACT_ATOMS: atom_id res chain seq x y z
N THR A 1 16.06 -9.90 -16.59
CA THR A 1 17.21 -10.31 -17.30
C THR A 1 17.44 -9.47 -18.55
N GLU A 2 16.98 -9.72 -19.74
CA GLU A 2 17.22 -8.83 -20.90
C GLU A 2 16.35 -7.56 -20.94
N PHE A 3 15.14 -7.60 -20.44
CA PHE A 3 14.26 -6.42 -20.34
C PHE A 3 14.85 -5.29 -19.50
N ARG A 4 15.63 -5.60 -18.45
CA ARG A 4 16.34 -4.59 -17.65
C ARG A 4 17.42 -3.83 -18.43
N LYS A 5 18.08 -4.47 -19.39
CA LYS A 5 19.14 -3.83 -20.20
C LYS A 5 18.59 -2.89 -21.27
N ILE A 6 17.45 -3.24 -21.89
CA ILE A 6 16.85 -2.44 -22.97
C ILE A 6 16.23 -1.14 -22.41
N TRP A 7 15.72 -1.15 -21.19
CA TRP A 7 15.11 0.00 -20.56
C TRP A 7 16.14 1.04 -20.11
N TYR A 8 17.26 0.57 -19.55
CA TYR A 8 18.36 1.45 -19.13
C TYR A 8 19.03 2.21 -20.29
N THR A 9 19.00 1.66 -21.50
CA THR A 9 19.65 2.26 -22.68
C THR A 9 18.75 3.26 -23.44
N LYS A 10 17.44 3.22 -23.28
CA LYS A 10 16.53 4.14 -23.98
C LYS A 10 16.24 5.44 -23.23
N ASN A 11 16.30 5.46 -21.91
CA ASN A 11 15.97 6.63 -21.09
C ASN A 11 17.20 7.42 -20.59
N SER A 12 18.42 6.92 -20.82
CA SER A 12 19.63 7.72 -20.56
C SER A 12 19.82 8.92 -21.50
N LYS A 13 18.93 9.11 -22.48
CA LYS A 13 18.98 10.24 -23.43
C LYS A 13 18.20 11.49 -22.99
N PHE A 14 17.51 11.45 -21.86
CA PHE A 14 16.82 12.64 -21.32
C PHE A 14 17.62 13.41 -20.27
N ILE A 15 18.72 12.85 -19.80
CA ILE A 15 19.73 13.60 -19.04
C ILE A 15 20.82 13.91 -20.05
N GLY A 16 20.87 15.17 -20.51
CA GLY A 16 21.96 15.64 -21.37
C GLY A 16 23.31 15.30 -20.77
N ASP A 17 24.38 15.18 -21.59
CA ASP A 17 25.76 14.77 -21.25
C ASP A 17 26.50 15.61 -20.17
N GLY A 18 25.79 16.39 -19.39
CA GLY A 18 26.24 16.99 -18.13
C GLY A 18 25.59 16.24 -16.96
N LYS A 19 26.39 15.55 -16.14
CA LYS A 19 25.94 15.08 -14.83
C LYS A 19 25.44 16.28 -14.05
N MET A 20 24.12 16.50 -14.02
CA MET A 20 23.53 17.46 -13.09
C MET A 20 23.89 16.97 -11.68
N ASP A 21 24.46 17.86 -10.88
CA ASP A 21 24.77 17.56 -9.48
C ASP A 21 23.48 17.11 -8.79
N GLU A 22 23.54 16.03 -8.03
CA GLU A 22 22.39 15.49 -7.30
C GLU A 22 21.72 16.56 -6.41
N GLN A 23 22.53 17.46 -5.85
CA GLN A 23 22.02 18.57 -5.05
C GLN A 23 21.25 19.58 -5.90
N GLU A 24 21.70 19.85 -7.12
CA GLU A 24 21.03 20.76 -8.06
C GLU A 24 19.70 20.16 -8.56
N PHE A 25 19.70 18.87 -8.85
CA PHE A 25 18.46 18.14 -9.19
C PHE A 25 17.46 18.20 -8.05
N ARG A 26 17.87 17.92 -6.81
CA ARG A 26 16.98 17.94 -5.66
C ARG A 26 16.36 19.31 -5.35
N LYS A 27 17.02 20.40 -5.70
CA LYS A 27 16.47 21.78 -5.57
C LYS A 27 15.26 22.03 -6.47
N GLN A 28 15.13 21.27 -7.56
CA GLN A 28 13.99 21.35 -8.48
C GLN A 28 12.77 20.55 -7.99
N LEU A 29 12.94 19.77 -6.94
CA LEU A 29 11.89 18.90 -6.41
C LEU A 29 11.20 19.54 -5.20
N THR A 30 9.91 19.30 -5.07
CA THR A 30 9.10 19.75 -3.93
C THR A 30 8.43 18.56 -3.27
N LEU A 31 8.66 18.36 -1.96
CA LEU A 31 7.93 17.43 -1.14
C LEU A 31 6.70 18.15 -0.55
N LYS A 32 5.51 17.66 -0.85
CA LYS A 32 4.26 18.25 -0.36
C LYS A 32 3.16 17.19 -0.23
N PRO A 33 2.06 17.45 0.47
CA PRO A 33 0.86 16.65 0.41
C PRO A 33 0.37 16.49 -1.03
N VAL A 34 -0.21 15.33 -1.33
CA VAL A 34 -0.88 15.08 -2.62
C VAL A 34 -2.34 15.48 -2.46
N GLU A 35 -2.68 16.59 -3.09
CA GLU A 35 -4.03 17.14 -3.09
C GLU A 35 -4.96 16.40 -4.06
N GLU A 36 -6.27 16.61 -3.97
CA GLU A 36 -7.28 15.95 -4.79
C GLU A 36 -7.00 16.06 -6.30
N GLU A 37 -6.51 17.19 -6.76
CA GLU A 37 -6.14 17.43 -8.17
C GLU A 37 -5.02 16.53 -8.70
N HIS A 38 -4.23 15.91 -7.81
CA HIS A 38 -3.12 15.02 -8.16
C HIS A 38 -3.43 13.53 -7.93
N ILE A 39 -4.65 13.18 -7.50
CA ILE A 39 -5.04 11.79 -7.19
C ILE A 39 -4.95 10.89 -8.42
N ASP A 40 -5.23 11.40 -9.60
CA ASP A 40 -5.06 10.62 -10.83
C ASP A 40 -3.59 10.27 -11.06
N GLN A 41 -2.66 11.19 -10.82
CA GLN A 41 -1.21 10.93 -10.91
C GLN A 41 -0.77 9.90 -9.86
N PHE A 42 -1.33 9.97 -8.65
CA PHE A 42 -1.10 8.96 -7.60
C PHE A 42 -1.50 7.56 -8.07
N ASN A 43 -2.69 7.43 -8.66
CA ASN A 43 -3.20 6.16 -9.15
C ASN A 43 -2.42 5.64 -10.37
N GLU A 44 -1.95 6.52 -11.23
CA GLU A 44 -1.10 6.18 -12.38
C GLU A 44 0.25 5.61 -11.92
N LEU A 45 0.93 6.31 -11.01
CA LEU A 45 2.20 5.85 -10.45
C LEU A 45 2.02 4.52 -9.71
N LEU A 46 0.94 4.36 -8.93
CA LEU A 46 0.60 3.12 -8.25
C LEU A 46 0.43 1.96 -9.24
N SER A 47 -0.36 2.17 -10.29
CA SER A 47 -0.61 1.16 -11.33
C SER A 47 0.68 0.78 -12.07
N TYR A 48 1.54 1.76 -12.34
CA TYR A 48 2.82 1.56 -13.00
C TYR A 48 3.78 0.73 -12.14
N VAL A 49 3.99 1.11 -10.88
CA VAL A 49 4.94 0.46 -9.97
C VAL A 49 4.53 -0.98 -9.66
N PHE A 50 3.24 -1.24 -9.49
CA PHE A 50 2.71 -2.57 -9.23
C PHE A 50 2.40 -3.37 -10.51
N GLN A 51 2.67 -2.80 -11.69
CA GLN A 51 2.46 -3.44 -12.98
C GLN A 51 1.04 -4.02 -13.14
N VAL A 52 0.04 -3.26 -12.69
CA VAL A 52 -1.37 -3.68 -12.75
C VAL A 52 -1.80 -3.81 -14.20
N THR A 53 -2.13 -5.04 -14.61
CA THR A 53 -2.60 -5.37 -15.96
C THR A 53 -4.13 -5.40 -16.04
N GLU A 54 -4.68 -5.39 -17.24
CA GLU A 54 -6.11 -5.58 -17.46
C GLU A 54 -6.58 -6.94 -16.92
N ALA A 55 -5.77 -7.97 -17.09
CA ALA A 55 -6.07 -9.30 -16.57
C ALA A 55 -6.17 -9.31 -15.02
N ASP A 56 -5.30 -8.58 -14.31
CA ASP A 56 -5.37 -8.45 -12.86
C ASP A 56 -6.67 -7.74 -12.42
N ILE A 57 -7.13 -6.77 -13.20
CA ILE A 57 -8.37 -6.03 -12.95
C ILE A 57 -9.59 -6.95 -13.12
N GLU A 58 -9.63 -7.72 -14.21
CA GLU A 58 -10.69 -8.70 -14.50
C GLU A 58 -10.72 -9.81 -13.44
N GLU A 59 -9.56 -10.38 -13.07
CA GLU A 59 -9.45 -11.42 -12.02
C GLU A 59 -9.91 -10.89 -10.66
N SER A 60 -9.72 -9.59 -10.40
CA SER A 60 -10.21 -8.90 -9.21
C SER A 60 -11.73 -8.62 -9.24
N GLY A 61 -12.42 -8.94 -10.34
CA GLY A 61 -13.87 -8.78 -10.50
C GLY A 61 -14.31 -7.37 -10.88
N PHE A 62 -13.41 -6.53 -11.39
CA PHE A 62 -13.75 -5.18 -11.86
C PHE A 62 -13.87 -5.15 -13.38
N GLU A 63 -14.87 -4.42 -13.88
CA GLU A 63 -15.14 -4.29 -15.32
C GLU A 63 -14.04 -3.55 -16.08
N ASN A 64 -13.36 -2.62 -15.40
CA ASN A 64 -12.33 -1.78 -16.02
C ASN A 64 -11.45 -1.09 -14.96
N LYS A 65 -10.35 -0.49 -15.41
CA LYS A 65 -9.38 0.23 -14.57
C LYS A 65 -10.03 1.36 -13.75
N ARG A 66 -11.03 2.05 -14.30
CA ARG A 66 -11.71 3.15 -13.61
C ARG A 66 -12.52 2.65 -12.41
N ALA A 67 -13.25 1.54 -12.57
CA ALA A 67 -13.98 0.90 -11.48
C ALA A 67 -13.03 0.41 -10.38
N PHE A 68 -11.91 -0.19 -10.77
CA PHE A 68 -10.85 -0.62 -9.85
C PHE A 68 -10.23 0.54 -9.06
N ILE A 69 -9.90 1.65 -9.70
CA ILE A 69 -9.38 2.86 -9.04
C ILE A 69 -10.42 3.43 -8.08
N LYS A 70 -11.68 3.58 -8.54
CA LYS A 70 -12.77 4.10 -7.73
C LYS A 70 -13.02 3.28 -6.46
N SER A 71 -12.82 1.96 -6.49
CA SER A 71 -12.97 1.10 -5.32
C SER A 71 -11.97 1.40 -4.20
N LYS A 72 -10.83 2.02 -4.51
CA LYS A 72 -9.78 2.41 -3.55
C LYS A 72 -9.92 3.84 -3.04
N GLN A 73 -10.76 4.64 -3.67
CA GLN A 73 -10.93 6.04 -3.33
C GLN A 73 -11.32 6.28 -1.86
N PRO A 74 -12.24 5.53 -1.23
CA PRO A 74 -12.57 5.74 0.18
C PRO A 74 -11.38 5.58 1.13
N ILE A 75 -10.44 4.70 0.80
CA ILE A 75 -9.21 4.51 1.57
C ILE A 75 -8.28 5.71 1.39
N LEU A 76 -8.16 6.23 0.16
CA LEU A 76 -7.31 7.38 -0.13
C LEU A 76 -7.84 8.66 0.49
N GLU A 77 -9.15 8.87 0.51
CA GLU A 77 -9.80 10.03 1.13
C GLU A 77 -9.55 10.11 2.64
N LEU A 78 -9.37 8.97 3.30
CA LEU A 78 -9.03 8.89 4.72
C LEU A 78 -7.52 8.96 4.97
N SER A 79 -6.70 8.78 3.93
CA SER A 79 -5.24 8.71 4.06
C SER A 79 -4.59 10.08 3.99
N LYS A 80 -3.51 10.26 4.74
CA LYS A 80 -2.55 11.32 4.46
C LYS A 80 -1.61 10.86 3.36
N VAL A 81 -1.57 11.57 2.26
CA VAL A 81 -0.77 11.22 1.10
C VAL A 81 0.31 12.28 0.88
N PHE A 82 1.55 11.86 0.72
CA PHE A 82 2.69 12.75 0.45
C PHE A 82 3.40 12.32 -0.82
N GLY A 83 3.94 13.30 -1.54
CA GLY A 83 4.68 13.05 -2.76
C GLY A 83 5.82 14.03 -2.99
N TRP A 84 6.80 13.56 -3.74
CA TRP A 84 7.77 14.41 -4.40
C TRP A 84 7.26 14.80 -5.77
N PHE A 85 7.35 16.08 -6.07
CA PHE A 85 6.96 16.66 -7.34
C PHE A 85 8.17 17.25 -8.06
N HIS A 86 8.28 16.98 -9.35
CA HIS A 86 9.15 17.68 -10.27
C HIS A 86 8.25 18.55 -11.15
N GLU A 87 8.38 19.88 -11.03
CA GLU A 87 7.40 20.83 -11.55
C GLU A 87 5.99 20.51 -10.99
N ASN A 88 5.07 20.02 -11.85
CA ASN A 88 3.72 19.61 -11.43
C ASN A 88 3.48 18.09 -11.58
N GLN A 89 4.53 17.32 -11.84
CA GLN A 89 4.45 15.87 -11.97
C GLN A 89 4.79 15.18 -10.66
N LEU A 90 3.90 14.31 -10.19
CA LEU A 90 4.15 13.43 -9.05
C LEU A 90 5.12 12.32 -9.46
N ILE A 91 6.28 12.25 -8.83
CA ILE A 91 7.37 11.34 -9.20
C ILE A 91 7.68 10.26 -8.16
N SER A 92 7.28 10.49 -6.92
CA SER A 92 7.44 9.53 -5.82
C SER A 92 6.35 9.78 -4.79
N GLN A 93 5.82 8.75 -4.16
CA GLN A 93 4.64 8.86 -3.29
C GLN A 93 4.62 7.85 -2.15
N ILE A 94 3.87 8.20 -1.09
CA ILE A 94 3.53 7.36 0.05
C ILE A 94 2.17 7.77 0.60
N ALA A 95 1.39 6.82 1.08
CA ALA A 95 0.13 7.07 1.77
C ALA A 95 0.13 6.42 3.16
N ILE A 96 -0.50 7.09 4.12
CA ILE A 96 -0.67 6.64 5.50
C ILE A 96 -2.17 6.53 5.76
N TYR A 97 -2.67 5.31 5.85
CA TYR A 97 -4.05 5.02 6.19
C TYR A 97 -4.21 4.94 7.71
N PRO A 98 -5.11 5.73 8.32
CA PRO A 98 -5.34 5.68 9.75
C PRO A 98 -6.10 4.40 10.12
N CYS A 99 -5.55 3.63 11.04
CA CYS A 99 -6.13 2.40 11.57
C CYS A 99 -6.04 2.36 13.09
N GLU A 100 -6.68 1.35 13.66
CA GLU A 100 -6.45 0.92 15.03
C GLU A 100 -6.05 -0.56 15.05
N VAL A 101 -5.28 -0.93 16.06
CA VAL A 101 -4.79 -2.29 16.26
C VAL A 101 -4.92 -2.71 17.71
N ASN A 102 -5.30 -3.96 17.92
CA ASN A 102 -5.34 -4.56 19.26
C ASN A 102 -3.96 -5.11 19.62
N ILE A 103 -3.34 -4.56 20.65
CA ILE A 103 -2.08 -5.06 21.23
C ILE A 103 -2.36 -5.54 22.65
N HIS A 104 -2.40 -6.85 22.83
CA HIS A 104 -2.67 -7.47 24.13
C HIS A 104 -3.92 -6.94 24.86
N GLY A 105 -4.99 -6.69 24.12
CA GLY A 105 -6.27 -6.20 24.65
C GLY A 105 -6.40 -4.68 24.74
N ALA A 106 -5.31 -3.92 24.51
CA ALA A 106 -5.36 -2.47 24.42
C ALA A 106 -5.41 -2.03 22.95
N LEU A 107 -6.20 -1.00 22.65
CA LEU A 107 -6.32 -0.44 21.31
C LEU A 107 -5.35 0.72 21.13
N TYR A 108 -4.59 0.65 20.04
CA TYR A 108 -3.62 1.70 19.67
C TYR A 108 -3.94 2.24 18.30
N LYS A 109 -3.79 3.55 18.13
CA LYS A 109 -3.77 4.16 16.80
C LYS A 109 -2.57 3.64 16.01
N MET A 110 -2.79 3.31 14.76
CA MET A 110 -1.81 2.72 13.87
C MET A 110 -1.84 3.38 12.49
N GLY A 111 -0.66 3.65 11.93
CA GLY A 111 -0.53 4.09 10.55
C GLY A 111 -0.26 2.93 9.60
N GLY A 112 -1.20 2.65 8.71
CA GLY A 112 -1.03 1.68 7.63
C GLY A 112 -0.29 2.31 6.46
N VAL A 113 0.97 1.94 6.23
CA VAL A 113 1.73 2.46 5.08
C VAL A 113 1.33 1.73 3.81
N THR A 114 0.93 2.48 2.80
CA THR A 114 0.50 1.97 1.50
C THR A 114 0.90 2.93 0.37
N GLY A 115 0.64 2.54 -0.88
CA GLY A 115 0.84 3.40 -2.05
C GLY A 115 2.30 3.82 -2.29
N VAL A 116 3.26 3.09 -1.74
CA VAL A 116 4.69 3.41 -1.85
C VAL A 116 5.18 3.17 -3.27
N GLY A 117 5.64 4.21 -3.94
CA GLY A 117 6.12 4.11 -5.31
C GLY A 117 7.03 5.27 -5.71
N THR A 118 7.93 5.01 -6.64
CA THR A 118 8.80 6.00 -7.29
C THR A 118 8.98 5.58 -8.73
N TYR A 119 8.84 6.50 -9.68
CA TYR A 119 9.17 6.21 -11.07
C TYR A 119 10.65 5.82 -11.21
N PRO A 120 10.98 4.81 -12.03
CA PRO A 120 12.34 4.29 -12.13
C PRO A 120 13.41 5.33 -12.48
N GLU A 121 13.08 6.30 -13.32
CA GLU A 121 13.95 7.39 -13.72
C GLU A 121 14.35 8.32 -12.57
N TYR A 122 13.54 8.34 -11.51
CA TYR A 122 13.78 9.11 -10.28
C TYR A 122 14.26 8.23 -9.12
N ALA A 123 14.57 6.95 -9.39
CA ALA A 123 15.08 6.05 -8.38
C ALA A 123 16.51 6.43 -7.94
N ASN A 124 16.89 5.97 -6.73
CA ASN A 124 18.21 6.17 -6.13
C ASN A 124 18.59 7.61 -5.75
N HIS A 125 17.68 8.57 -5.85
CA HIS A 125 17.87 9.95 -5.37
C HIS A 125 17.43 10.15 -3.90
N GLY A 126 17.20 9.09 -3.15
CA GLY A 126 16.81 9.18 -1.73
C GLY A 126 15.37 9.64 -1.48
N LEU A 127 14.56 9.89 -2.51
CA LEU A 127 13.21 10.45 -2.40
C LEU A 127 12.31 9.64 -1.46
N MET A 128 12.30 8.32 -1.59
CA MET A 128 11.51 7.44 -0.73
C MET A 128 12.01 7.41 0.72
N LYS A 129 13.30 7.68 0.97
CA LYS A 129 13.81 7.81 2.34
C LYS A 129 13.14 8.99 3.04
N ASP A 130 13.06 10.12 2.36
CA ASP A 130 12.48 11.33 2.95
C ASP A 130 10.97 11.19 3.12
N LEU A 131 10.26 10.58 2.14
CA LEU A 131 8.83 10.28 2.27
C LEU A 131 8.54 9.36 3.46
N ILE A 132 9.35 8.32 3.68
CA ILE A 132 9.21 7.46 4.86
C ILE A 132 9.44 8.26 6.15
N GLN A 133 10.43 9.14 6.18
CA GLN A 133 10.69 9.98 7.34
C GLN A 133 9.52 10.94 7.61
N THR A 134 8.99 11.58 6.58
CA THR A 134 7.79 12.42 6.67
C THR A 134 6.59 11.60 7.18
N ALA A 135 6.37 10.42 6.63
CA ALA A 135 5.29 9.55 7.07
C ALA A 135 5.39 9.16 8.55
N LEU A 136 6.58 8.81 9.03
CA LEU A 136 6.81 8.48 10.44
C LEU A 136 6.58 9.69 11.36
N GLU A 137 6.99 10.88 10.93
CA GLU A 137 6.77 12.12 11.69
C GLU A 137 5.27 12.47 11.77
N GLU A 138 4.54 12.35 10.66
CA GLU A 138 3.08 12.53 10.64
C GLU A 138 2.37 11.52 11.55
N MET A 139 2.75 10.25 11.48
CA MET A 139 2.21 9.24 12.39
C MET A 139 2.48 9.59 13.85
N ARG A 140 3.68 10.09 14.18
CA ARG A 140 4.02 10.52 15.55
C ARG A 140 3.14 11.67 16.02
N GLN A 141 2.88 12.66 15.16
CA GLN A 141 2.00 13.79 15.47
C GLN A 141 0.55 13.33 15.70
N ASP A 142 0.07 12.37 14.94
CA ASP A 142 -1.27 11.78 15.07
C ASP A 142 -1.37 10.75 16.22
N LYS A 143 -0.28 10.52 16.96
CA LYS A 143 -0.18 9.51 18.03
C LYS A 143 -0.40 8.08 17.53
N GLN A 144 -0.01 7.81 16.29
CA GLN A 144 0.02 6.48 15.70
C GLN A 144 1.36 5.83 16.03
N TRP A 145 1.44 5.17 17.19
CA TRP A 145 2.69 4.61 17.72
C TRP A 145 3.11 3.29 17.06
N ILE A 146 2.25 2.72 16.26
CA ILE A 146 2.44 1.46 15.56
C ILE A 146 2.24 1.72 14.07
N SER A 147 3.04 1.05 13.25
CA SER A 147 2.90 1.10 11.80
C SER A 147 2.95 -0.29 11.19
N TYR A 148 1.98 -0.57 10.33
CA TYR A 148 1.96 -1.80 9.54
C TYR A 148 2.09 -1.48 8.05
N LEU A 149 2.68 -2.43 7.33
CA LEU A 149 2.71 -2.43 5.88
C LEU A 149 2.76 -3.86 5.33
N PHE A 150 2.39 -4.02 4.09
CA PHE A 150 2.58 -5.26 3.35
C PHE A 150 3.86 -5.12 2.49
N PRO A 151 4.97 -5.79 2.83
CA PRO A 151 6.26 -5.50 2.22
C PRO A 151 6.39 -6.10 0.81
N TYR A 152 6.72 -5.28 -0.18
CA TYR A 152 7.23 -5.76 -1.46
C TYR A 152 8.67 -6.29 -1.34
N ASN A 153 9.49 -5.66 -0.47
CA ASN A 153 10.88 -6.02 -0.22
C ASN A 153 11.17 -5.95 1.28
N ILE A 154 11.18 -7.10 1.94
CA ILE A 154 11.40 -7.21 3.40
C ILE A 154 12.71 -6.56 3.84
N PRO A 155 13.89 -6.85 3.22
CA PRO A 155 15.15 -6.20 3.60
C PRO A 155 15.13 -4.67 3.52
N TYR A 156 14.38 -4.11 2.58
CA TYR A 156 14.25 -2.67 2.45
C TYR A 156 13.55 -2.05 3.66
N TYR A 157 12.38 -2.57 4.03
CA TYR A 157 11.59 -2.06 5.14
C TYR A 157 12.22 -2.39 6.50
N ARG A 158 12.90 -3.54 6.62
CA ARG A 158 13.66 -3.90 7.84
C ARG A 158 14.74 -2.86 8.16
N ARG A 159 15.46 -2.34 7.16
CA ARG A 159 16.43 -1.24 7.34
C ARG A 159 15.78 0.09 7.74
N LYS A 160 14.44 0.21 7.65
CA LYS A 160 13.67 1.39 8.05
C LYS A 160 12.95 1.23 9.39
N GLY A 161 13.11 0.09 10.05
CA GLY A 161 12.57 -0.17 11.38
C GLY A 161 11.33 -1.07 11.40
N TRP A 162 10.80 -1.50 10.26
CA TRP A 162 9.74 -2.51 10.24
C TRP A 162 10.33 -3.92 10.37
N GLU A 163 9.60 -4.79 11.05
CA GLU A 163 9.95 -6.20 11.18
C GLU A 163 8.73 -7.08 10.85
N ILE A 164 8.98 -8.33 10.48
CA ILE A 164 7.90 -9.29 10.22
C ILE A 164 7.16 -9.53 11.53
N MET A 165 5.86 -9.33 11.49
CA MET A 165 4.98 -9.51 12.64
C MET A 165 4.08 -10.75 12.47
N SER A 166 3.68 -11.07 11.24
CA SER A 166 2.88 -12.25 10.94
C SER A 166 3.14 -12.76 9.52
N ASP A 167 2.90 -14.05 9.33
CA ASP A 167 2.97 -14.71 8.02
C ASP A 167 1.58 -15.03 7.48
N LYS A 168 1.45 -15.06 6.17
CA LYS A 168 0.27 -15.56 5.48
C LYS A 168 0.54 -16.96 4.95
N LEU A 169 -0.20 -17.93 5.44
CA LEU A 169 -0.20 -19.29 4.91
C LEU A 169 -1.33 -19.46 3.90
N SER A 170 -1.02 -20.04 2.74
CA SER A 170 -2.00 -20.39 1.73
C SER A 170 -1.92 -21.89 1.42
N PHE A 171 -3.06 -22.54 1.39
CA PHE A 171 -3.15 -23.97 1.11
C PHE A 171 -4.02 -24.19 -0.12
N LYS A 172 -3.58 -25.09 -1.01
CA LYS A 172 -4.43 -25.64 -2.09
C LYS A 172 -4.78 -27.08 -1.70
N ILE A 173 -6.05 -27.32 -1.47
CA ILE A 173 -6.57 -28.62 -1.04
C ILE A 173 -7.49 -29.11 -2.16
N ARG A 174 -7.31 -30.39 -2.59
CA ARG A 174 -8.24 -31.04 -3.51
C ARG A 174 -9.52 -31.38 -2.77
N ASP A 175 -10.65 -31.37 -3.47
CA ASP A 175 -11.95 -31.77 -2.93
C ASP A 175 -11.93 -33.17 -2.27
N THR A 176 -11.18 -34.11 -2.88
CA THR A 176 -10.96 -35.46 -2.37
C THR A 176 -10.18 -35.54 -1.05
N GLN A 177 -9.53 -34.44 -0.65
CA GLN A 177 -8.76 -34.33 0.59
C GLN A 177 -9.54 -33.59 1.70
N LEU A 178 -10.72 -33.11 1.38
CA LEU A 178 -11.60 -32.50 2.39
C LEU A 178 -12.12 -33.56 3.38
N PRO A 179 -12.25 -33.20 4.66
CA PRO A 179 -12.85 -34.11 5.63
C PRO A 179 -14.30 -34.42 5.24
N LYS A 180 -14.75 -35.61 5.58
CA LYS A 180 -16.17 -35.97 5.39
C LYS A 180 -17.05 -34.99 6.15
N THR A 181 -18.16 -34.61 5.52
CA THR A 181 -19.16 -33.76 6.16
C THR A 181 -19.74 -34.47 7.40
N VAL A 182 -19.78 -33.76 8.51
CA VAL A 182 -20.49 -34.20 9.72
C VAL A 182 -21.73 -33.33 9.90
N PRO A 183 -22.86 -33.89 10.33
CA PRO A 183 -24.02 -33.07 10.66
C PRO A 183 -23.67 -32.09 11.78
N VAL A 184 -23.89 -30.82 11.55
CA VAL A 184 -23.74 -29.76 12.57
C VAL A 184 -25.11 -29.15 12.82
N PRO A 185 -25.49 -28.93 14.08
CA PRO A 185 -26.73 -28.22 14.40
C PRO A 185 -26.58 -26.75 13.97
N GLY A 186 -27.63 -26.24 13.32
CA GLY A 186 -27.68 -24.85 12.89
C GLY A 186 -27.99 -24.69 11.40
N MET A 187 -28.12 -23.47 10.99
CA MET A 187 -28.38 -23.08 9.62
C MET A 187 -27.11 -22.46 9.01
N ILE A 188 -26.79 -22.86 7.79
CA ILE A 188 -25.69 -22.28 7.03
C ILE A 188 -26.29 -21.38 5.95
N GLU A 189 -26.01 -20.10 6.02
CA GLU A 189 -26.48 -19.11 5.07
C GLU A 189 -25.26 -18.44 4.37
N ARG A 190 -25.48 -18.07 3.13
CA ARG A 190 -24.53 -17.22 2.40
C ARG A 190 -24.92 -15.76 2.61
N LEU A 191 -24.12 -15.05 3.36
CA LEU A 191 -24.32 -13.62 3.63
C LEU A 191 -23.61 -12.76 2.59
N ALA A 192 -24.14 -11.57 2.34
CA ALA A 192 -23.42 -10.52 1.63
C ALA A 192 -22.25 -10.00 2.50
N VAL A 193 -21.21 -9.49 1.85
CA VAL A 193 -19.98 -9.06 2.54
C VAL A 193 -20.22 -7.86 3.47
N ASP A 194 -21.26 -7.08 3.21
CA ASP A 194 -21.71 -5.91 3.98
C ASP A 194 -22.79 -6.24 5.03
N HIS A 195 -23.08 -7.53 5.23
CA HIS A 195 -24.06 -7.93 6.24
C HIS A 195 -23.53 -7.62 7.66
N PRO A 196 -24.35 -7.05 8.57
CA PRO A 196 -23.93 -6.67 9.92
C PRO A 196 -23.25 -7.79 10.70
N ASP A 197 -23.74 -9.02 10.61
CA ASP A 197 -23.17 -10.17 11.33
C ASP A 197 -21.72 -10.46 10.92
N VAL A 198 -21.33 -10.15 9.68
CA VAL A 198 -19.94 -10.29 9.20
C VAL A 198 -19.04 -9.33 9.96
N PHE A 199 -19.47 -8.08 10.12
CA PHE A 199 -18.75 -7.07 10.88
C PHE A 199 -18.67 -7.40 12.36
N ASP A 200 -19.77 -7.87 12.97
CA ASP A 200 -19.83 -8.26 14.38
C ASP A 200 -18.89 -9.42 14.71
N VAL A 201 -18.86 -10.44 13.86
CA VAL A 201 -17.93 -11.57 14.01
C VAL A 201 -16.49 -11.09 13.93
N TYR A 202 -16.17 -10.25 12.93
CA TYR A 202 -14.83 -9.70 12.78
C TYR A 202 -14.45 -8.81 13.98
N ALA A 203 -15.33 -7.94 14.44
CA ALA A 203 -15.07 -7.05 15.57
C ALA A 203 -14.77 -7.83 16.86
N ARG A 204 -15.51 -8.91 17.12
CA ARG A 204 -15.23 -9.82 18.26
C ARG A 204 -13.88 -10.51 18.10
N PHE A 205 -13.60 -11.04 16.91
CA PHE A 205 -12.31 -11.65 16.61
C PHE A 205 -11.16 -10.68 16.83
N ALA A 206 -11.24 -9.47 16.25
CA ALA A 206 -10.16 -8.48 16.31
C ALA A 206 -9.88 -8.02 17.76
N ARG A 207 -10.91 -7.89 18.60
CA ARG A 207 -10.75 -7.53 20.02
C ARG A 207 -10.11 -8.62 20.86
N GLN A 208 -10.20 -9.87 20.44
CA GLN A 208 -9.65 -11.03 21.17
C GLN A 208 -8.26 -11.44 20.68
N ASN A 209 -7.83 -10.96 19.52
CA ASN A 209 -6.59 -11.41 18.89
C ASN A 209 -5.55 -10.28 18.84
N HIS A 210 -4.38 -10.59 19.40
CA HIS A 210 -3.22 -9.70 19.37
C HIS A 210 -2.77 -9.42 17.92
N GLY A 211 -2.48 -8.16 17.63
CA GLY A 211 -2.05 -7.72 16.30
C GLY A 211 -3.17 -7.58 15.26
N ALA A 212 -4.41 -7.90 15.61
CA ALA A 212 -5.53 -7.75 14.69
C ALA A 212 -5.92 -6.28 14.49
N LEU A 213 -6.20 -5.91 13.24
CA LEU A 213 -6.71 -4.58 12.89
C LEU A 213 -8.17 -4.44 13.33
N ILE A 214 -8.51 -3.30 13.88
CA ILE A 214 -9.90 -2.91 14.10
C ILE A 214 -10.40 -2.27 12.81
N ARG A 215 -11.49 -2.78 12.30
CA ARG A 215 -12.19 -2.22 11.13
C ARG A 215 -13.47 -1.53 11.62
N SER A 216 -13.65 -0.31 11.19
CA SER A 216 -14.86 0.50 11.41
C SER A 216 -15.68 0.51 10.14
#